data_71dfc130e6cadbe5edb9885712911f85
#
_entry.id   71dfc130e6cadbe5edb9885712911f85
#
_cell.length_a   1.000
_cell.length_b   1.000
_cell.length_c   1.000
_cell.angle_alpha   90.00
_cell.angle_beta   90.00
_cell.angle_gamma   90.00
#
_symmetry.space_group_name_H-M   'P 1'
#
loop_
_entity.id
_entity.type
_entity.pdbx_description
1 polymer ?
#
loop_
_entity_poly.entity_id
_entity_poly.type
_entity_poly.pdbx_seq_one_letter_code
_entity_poly.pdbx_strand_id
1 'polypeptide(L)'
;MTEAAQKQQSEESEKRERSPGGKFMLVLLTGFLLAIPLFASWLLIYDRQSQSEQAEQSIVTGWGGQQVFSGPKIVLPYKAKVQGSVEQDGKTVTRTEIVMQNLYLSPEAMTFDSDIKTEVKSRSIYEVVIYNSNVTGLATFKLPDDFARSGIDPATIDFARAEIRFGLSDARGLAANNMLSVDGQPLVLQPGRGLGETGNRGFFAWLDATDLADGTITVKYDVKFRGTESLTMVPSAGQTNWSVTSQWPHPSFTGGFLPKNEVTEAGFTAKYAITNLALGSALTSTQASQQVYPQSNNRPYTSFDSSGEPSSVTINLIQPVDLYDQVSRATKYGFLFIGFTFVAFLLFDLIGGVRISSVQYILVGVALILFFVLLLAFAEIIGFALAYITASLATIGLITAYAASVLSTWRRASMIGGLLASLYAVIYILLSLEAYSLLIGSLLIFAALAGVMFVTRRLDWTRTLQKRPSS
;
A
#
# COMPACT_ATOMS: atom_id res chain seq x y z
N MET A 1 10.62 76.86 -16.54
CA MET A 1 11.39 75.65 -16.83
C MET A 1 11.00 74.46 -15.96
N THR A 2 10.15 74.61 -14.94
CA THR A 2 9.79 73.60 -13.94
C THR A 2 8.56 72.77 -14.33
N GLU A 3 7.60 73.29 -15.07
CA GLU A 3 6.35 72.59 -15.43
C GLU A 3 6.50 71.58 -16.58
N ALA A 4 7.39 71.90 -17.55
CA ALA A 4 7.69 70.99 -18.63
C ALA A 4 8.50 69.73 -18.19
N ALA A 5 9.39 69.93 -17.19
CA ALA A 5 10.16 68.84 -16.61
C ALA A 5 9.30 67.91 -15.72
N GLN A 6 8.34 68.47 -14.97
CA GLN A 6 7.37 67.69 -14.21
C GLN A 6 6.40 66.91 -15.09
N LYS A 7 5.99 67.48 -16.23
CA LYS A 7 5.14 66.80 -17.22
C LYS A 7 5.87 65.69 -17.94
N GLN A 8 7.17 65.85 -18.26
CA GLN A 8 8.01 64.80 -18.82
C GLN A 8 8.28 63.67 -17.82
N GLN A 9 8.54 63.99 -16.54
CA GLN A 9 8.69 62.98 -15.50
C GLN A 9 7.38 62.20 -15.21
N SER A 10 6.22 62.85 -15.30
CA SER A 10 4.93 62.15 -15.20
C SER A 10 4.64 61.28 -16.44
N GLU A 11 5.01 61.73 -17.63
CA GLU A 11 4.88 60.95 -18.86
C GLU A 11 5.89 59.79 -18.97
N GLU A 12 7.10 59.92 -18.42
CA GLU A 12 8.08 58.82 -18.31
C GLU A 12 7.70 57.78 -17.26
N SER A 13 7.06 58.17 -16.15
CA SER A 13 6.54 57.22 -15.14
C SER A 13 5.32 56.43 -15.66
N GLU A 14 4.52 57.00 -16.58
CA GLU A 14 3.38 56.35 -17.22
C GLU A 14 3.79 55.32 -18.29
N LYS A 15 5.02 55.41 -18.83
CA LYS A 15 5.49 54.62 -19.98
C LYS A 15 6.19 53.29 -19.66
N ARG A 16 6.19 52.82 -18.40
CA ARG A 16 6.73 51.50 -18.08
C ARG A 16 5.65 50.43 -17.98
N GLU A 17 4.71 50.39 -18.91
CA GLU A 17 3.83 49.25 -19.04
C GLU A 17 4.63 48.02 -19.56
N ARG A 18 4.67 46.99 -18.72
CA ARG A 18 5.24 45.71 -19.17
C ARG A 18 4.45 45.21 -20.37
N SER A 19 5.13 44.80 -21.43
CA SER A 19 4.49 44.15 -22.57
C SER A 19 3.71 42.90 -22.12
N PRO A 20 2.61 42.46 -22.75
CA PRO A 20 1.90 41.23 -22.43
C PRO A 20 2.83 40.01 -22.33
N GLY A 21 3.88 39.94 -23.17
CA GLY A 21 4.92 38.91 -23.04
C GLY A 21 5.72 39.04 -21.74
N GLY A 22 6.01 40.26 -21.27
CA GLY A 22 6.64 40.48 -19.97
C GLY A 22 5.75 40.11 -18.78
N LYS A 23 4.43 40.35 -18.89
CA LYS A 23 3.45 39.89 -17.88
C LYS A 23 3.35 38.39 -17.84
N PHE A 24 3.29 37.71 -18.99
CA PHE A 24 3.28 36.27 -19.10
C PHE A 24 4.53 35.62 -18.46
N MET A 25 5.72 36.15 -18.82
CA MET A 25 6.99 35.68 -18.28
C MET A 25 7.06 35.84 -16.76
N LEU A 26 6.53 36.95 -16.24
CA LEU A 26 6.45 37.18 -14.79
C LEU A 26 5.54 36.18 -14.08
N VAL A 27 4.37 35.91 -14.64
CA VAL A 27 3.42 34.90 -14.09
C VAL A 27 4.08 33.53 -14.08
N LEU A 28 4.79 33.18 -15.17
CA LEU A 28 5.49 31.92 -15.30
C LEU A 28 6.63 31.79 -14.26
N LEU A 29 7.43 32.85 -14.08
CA LEU A 29 8.50 32.93 -13.09
C LEU A 29 7.94 32.81 -11.66
N THR A 30 6.83 33.51 -11.39
CA THR A 30 6.16 33.43 -10.07
C THR A 30 5.61 32.05 -9.83
N GLY A 31 5.00 31.41 -10.81
CA GLY A 31 4.53 30.03 -10.73
C GLY A 31 5.67 29.04 -10.44
N PHE A 32 6.82 29.23 -11.08
CA PHE A 32 8.01 28.43 -10.83
C PHE A 32 8.57 28.67 -9.42
N LEU A 33 8.59 29.91 -8.93
CA LEU A 33 9.02 30.22 -7.56
C LEU A 33 8.10 29.54 -6.52
N LEU A 34 6.80 29.45 -6.79
CA LEU A 34 5.83 28.81 -5.91
C LEU A 34 5.92 27.27 -5.93
N ALA A 35 6.65 26.69 -6.88
CA ALA A 35 6.93 25.24 -6.84
C ALA A 35 7.76 24.86 -5.59
N ILE A 36 8.59 25.78 -5.06
CA ILE A 36 9.41 25.55 -3.87
C ILE A 36 8.52 25.31 -2.62
N PRO A 37 7.61 26.23 -2.22
CA PRO A 37 6.75 25.99 -1.07
C PRO A 37 5.70 24.89 -1.32
N LEU A 38 5.29 24.64 -2.56
CA LEU A 38 4.47 23.47 -2.89
C LEU A 38 5.21 22.15 -2.61
N PHE A 39 6.48 22.08 -3.02
CA PHE A 39 7.33 20.94 -2.73
C PHE A 39 7.58 20.79 -1.22
N ALA A 40 7.77 21.89 -0.49
CA ALA A 40 7.87 21.86 0.97
C ALA A 40 6.59 21.32 1.63
N SER A 41 5.41 21.66 1.12
CA SER A 41 4.14 21.10 1.60
C SER A 41 4.04 19.59 1.33
N TRP A 42 4.54 19.14 0.18
CA TRP A 42 4.63 17.70 -0.11
C TRP A 42 5.59 16.97 0.84
N LEU A 43 6.75 17.56 1.15
CA LEU A 43 7.68 17.01 2.15
C LEU A 43 7.05 16.90 3.53
N LEU A 44 6.25 17.89 3.93
CA LEU A 44 5.53 17.87 5.21
C LEU A 44 4.54 16.68 5.26
N ILE A 45 3.80 16.45 4.18
CA ILE A 45 2.86 15.31 4.08
C ILE A 45 3.63 14.00 4.16
N TYR A 46 4.75 13.89 3.45
CA TYR A 46 5.60 12.70 3.47
C TYR A 46 6.16 12.42 4.88
N ASP A 47 6.60 13.45 5.60
CA ASP A 47 7.08 13.31 6.99
C ASP A 47 5.96 12.82 7.92
N ARG A 48 4.74 13.35 7.76
CA ARG A 48 3.57 12.89 8.52
C ARG A 48 3.19 11.45 8.22
N GLN A 49 3.24 11.05 6.96
CA GLN A 49 3.02 9.66 6.55
C GLN A 49 4.09 8.72 7.17
N SER A 50 5.35 9.12 7.16
CA SER A 50 6.44 8.37 7.81
C SER A 50 6.25 8.23 9.33
N GLN A 51 5.74 9.27 9.99
CA GLN A 51 5.39 9.21 11.42
C GLN A 51 4.21 8.25 11.67
N SER A 52 3.22 8.18 10.75
CA SER A 52 2.14 7.20 10.80
C SER A 52 2.69 5.78 10.75
N GLU A 53 3.55 5.48 9.79
CA GLU A 53 4.18 4.16 9.64
C GLU A 53 5.01 3.77 10.88
N GLN A 54 5.69 4.73 11.52
CA GLN A 54 6.42 4.48 12.77
C GLN A 54 5.48 4.19 13.96
N ALA A 55 4.36 4.89 14.06
CA ALA A 55 3.36 4.63 15.09
C ALA A 55 2.72 3.26 14.91
N GLU A 56 2.41 2.87 13.68
CA GLU A 56 1.95 1.54 13.28
C GLU A 56 2.94 0.47 13.70
N GLN A 57 4.23 0.60 13.35
CA GLN A 57 5.30 -0.33 13.73
C GLN A 57 5.37 -0.54 15.25
N SER A 58 5.08 0.50 16.03
CA SER A 58 5.07 0.42 17.48
C SER A 58 3.90 -0.41 18.04
N ILE A 59 2.74 -0.40 17.36
CA ILE A 59 1.59 -1.26 17.68
C ILE A 59 1.89 -2.69 17.28
N VAL A 60 2.38 -2.89 16.06
CA VAL A 60 2.80 -4.19 15.51
C VAL A 60 3.79 -4.90 16.44
N THR A 61 4.78 -4.17 16.97
CA THR A 61 5.80 -4.73 17.87
C THR A 61 5.20 -5.28 19.17
N GLY A 62 4.13 -4.68 19.67
CA GLY A 62 3.47 -5.12 20.91
C GLY A 62 2.34 -6.13 20.72
N TRP A 63 1.78 -6.26 19.50
CA TRP A 63 0.61 -7.09 19.23
C TRP A 63 0.93 -8.35 18.45
N GLY A 64 1.75 -8.28 17.46
CA GLY A 64 2.09 -9.26 16.44
C GLY A 64 1.95 -8.63 15.06
N GLY A 65 2.90 -8.94 14.15
CA GLY A 65 2.93 -8.40 12.80
C GLY A 65 1.93 -9.05 11.86
N GLN A 66 2.08 -8.73 10.59
CA GLN A 66 1.40 -9.45 9.51
C GLN A 66 1.79 -10.93 9.58
N GLN A 67 0.79 -11.81 9.59
CA GLN A 67 1.03 -13.22 9.84
C GLN A 67 1.08 -14.04 8.54
N VAL A 68 2.09 -14.90 8.48
CA VAL A 68 2.14 -16.05 7.57
C VAL A 68 1.88 -17.29 8.40
N PHE A 69 0.87 -18.07 8.04
CA PHE A 69 0.54 -19.34 8.64
C PHE A 69 0.83 -20.48 7.65
N SER A 70 1.53 -21.50 8.10
CA SER A 70 1.88 -22.68 7.29
C SER A 70 1.76 -23.95 8.13
N GLY A 71 1.41 -25.02 7.48
CA GLY A 71 1.32 -26.33 8.11
C GLY A 71 -0.10 -26.75 8.52
N PRO A 72 -0.22 -27.88 9.24
CA PRO A 72 0.86 -28.69 9.79
C PRO A 72 1.68 -29.47 8.74
N LYS A 73 2.95 -29.75 9.07
CA LYS A 73 3.79 -30.75 8.38
C LYS A 73 4.40 -31.70 9.40
N ILE A 74 4.52 -32.98 9.03
CA ILE A 74 5.26 -33.96 9.85
C ILE A 74 6.71 -33.99 9.34
N VAL A 75 7.65 -33.86 10.26
CA VAL A 75 9.09 -33.93 10.00
C VAL A 75 9.62 -35.24 10.56
N LEU A 76 10.10 -36.08 9.67
CA LEU A 76 10.61 -37.42 9.94
C LEU A 76 12.14 -37.42 9.84
N PRO A 77 12.88 -37.62 10.91
CA PRO A 77 14.32 -37.82 10.83
C PRO A 77 14.65 -39.15 10.13
N TYR A 78 15.62 -39.17 9.23
CA TYR A 78 16.09 -40.37 8.58
C TYR A 78 17.60 -40.38 8.41
N LYS A 79 18.21 -41.60 8.29
CA LYS A 79 19.62 -41.77 8.08
C LYS A 79 19.95 -41.74 6.58
N ALA A 80 20.61 -40.66 6.14
CA ALA A 80 21.05 -40.50 4.77
C ALA A 80 22.54 -40.83 4.64
N LYS A 81 22.89 -41.51 3.53
CA LYS A 81 24.28 -41.77 3.14
C LYS A 81 24.74 -40.60 2.27
N VAL A 82 25.65 -39.77 2.78
CA VAL A 82 26.23 -38.62 2.06
C VAL A 82 27.67 -38.95 1.68
N GLN A 83 28.01 -38.75 0.41
CA GLN A 83 29.38 -38.89 -0.07
C GLN A 83 30.09 -37.55 0.10
N GLY A 84 31.07 -37.51 0.98
CA GLY A 84 31.98 -36.39 1.16
C GLY A 84 33.36 -36.70 0.52
N SER A 85 33.96 -35.74 -0.14
CA SER A 85 35.36 -35.85 -0.60
C SER A 85 36.27 -35.27 0.46
N VAL A 86 37.19 -36.10 1.00
CA VAL A 86 38.24 -35.70 1.94
C VAL A 86 39.58 -35.83 1.24
N GLU A 87 40.40 -34.81 1.33
CA GLU A 87 41.78 -34.86 0.83
C GLU A 87 42.67 -35.53 1.89
N GLN A 88 43.17 -36.72 1.57
CA GLN A 88 44.05 -37.46 2.40
C GLN A 88 45.34 -37.80 1.60
N ASP A 89 46.48 -37.37 2.04
CA ASP A 89 47.82 -37.56 1.39
C ASP A 89 47.86 -37.06 -0.07
N GLY A 90 47.23 -35.91 -0.36
CA GLY A 90 47.21 -35.32 -1.69
C GLY A 90 46.34 -36.09 -2.70
N LYS A 91 45.51 -37.02 -2.22
CA LYS A 91 44.49 -37.73 -3.03
C LYS A 91 43.10 -37.46 -2.49
N THR A 92 42.16 -37.14 -3.40
CA THR A 92 40.76 -37.03 -3.05
C THR A 92 40.15 -38.42 -2.83
N VAL A 93 39.82 -38.73 -1.57
CA VAL A 93 39.15 -39.99 -1.20
C VAL A 93 37.68 -39.71 -0.93
N THR A 94 36.79 -40.44 -1.62
CA THR A 94 35.36 -40.38 -1.35
C THR A 94 35.04 -41.19 -0.10
N ARG A 95 34.53 -40.50 0.95
CA ARG A 95 34.07 -41.15 2.17
C ARG A 95 32.55 -41.08 2.25
N THR A 96 31.90 -42.20 2.50
CA THR A 96 30.47 -42.26 2.75
C THR A 96 30.24 -42.09 4.26
N GLU A 97 29.53 -41.03 4.65
CA GLU A 97 29.12 -40.78 6.02
C GLU A 97 27.63 -40.92 6.16
N ILE A 98 27.17 -41.45 7.31
CA ILE A 98 25.74 -41.52 7.65
C ILE A 98 25.44 -40.27 8.48
N VAL A 99 24.54 -39.43 7.93
CA VAL A 99 24.07 -38.20 8.57
C VAL A 99 22.56 -38.28 8.79
N MET A 100 22.08 -37.67 9.86
CA MET A 100 20.64 -37.49 10.08
C MET A 100 20.14 -36.33 9.24
N GLN A 101 19.15 -36.58 8.41
CA GLN A 101 18.44 -35.57 7.61
C GLN A 101 16.96 -35.59 7.93
N ASN A 102 16.23 -34.55 7.51
CA ASN A 102 14.80 -34.45 7.73
C ASN A 102 14.04 -34.67 6.42
N LEU A 103 13.02 -35.50 6.50
CA LEU A 103 12.00 -35.62 5.50
C LEU A 103 10.75 -34.84 5.96
N TYR A 104 10.32 -33.89 5.15
CA TYR A 104 9.11 -33.12 5.39
C TYR A 104 7.96 -33.79 4.65
N LEU A 105 6.92 -34.18 5.40
CA LEU A 105 5.70 -34.75 4.86
C LEU A 105 4.56 -33.76 5.03
N SER A 106 3.99 -33.35 3.90
CA SER A 106 2.76 -32.55 3.85
C SER A 106 1.53 -33.44 3.96
N PRO A 107 0.40 -32.94 4.47
CA PRO A 107 -0.84 -33.72 4.56
C PRO A 107 -1.34 -34.14 3.15
N GLU A 108 -1.98 -35.29 3.06
CA GLU A 108 -2.73 -35.70 1.87
C GLU A 108 -3.95 -34.80 1.67
N ALA A 109 -4.68 -34.52 2.75
CA ALA A 109 -5.82 -33.62 2.76
C ALA A 109 -5.80 -32.74 4.03
N MET A 110 -6.17 -31.47 3.86
CA MET A 110 -6.31 -30.51 4.94
C MET A 110 -7.56 -29.68 4.75
N THR A 111 -8.40 -29.64 5.78
CA THR A 111 -9.58 -28.76 5.82
C THR A 111 -9.53 -27.96 7.10
N PHE A 112 -9.70 -26.65 7.00
CA PHE A 112 -9.68 -25.76 8.15
C PHE A 112 -10.48 -24.50 7.95
N ASP A 113 -10.97 -23.97 9.05
CA ASP A 113 -11.74 -22.75 9.13
C ASP A 113 -10.96 -21.70 9.92
N SER A 114 -11.02 -20.46 9.46
CA SER A 114 -10.43 -19.31 10.15
C SER A 114 -11.52 -18.29 10.44
N ASP A 115 -11.70 -17.96 11.72
CA ASP A 115 -12.54 -16.84 12.17
C ASP A 115 -11.62 -15.67 12.52
N ILE A 116 -11.72 -14.57 11.77
CA ILE A 116 -10.88 -13.38 11.92
C ILE A 116 -11.71 -12.26 12.54
N LYS A 117 -11.48 -11.99 13.81
CA LYS A 117 -12.11 -10.87 14.54
C LYS A 117 -11.20 -9.65 14.49
N THR A 118 -11.64 -8.63 13.79
CA THR A 118 -10.90 -7.40 13.56
C THR A 118 -11.27 -6.32 14.56
N GLU A 119 -10.30 -5.49 14.89
CA GLU A 119 -10.45 -4.29 15.70
C GLU A 119 -9.54 -3.21 15.11
N VAL A 120 -9.98 -1.95 15.09
CA VAL A 120 -9.12 -0.81 14.76
C VAL A 120 -8.52 -0.29 16.05
N LYS A 121 -7.20 -0.31 16.14
CA LYS A 121 -6.47 0.22 17.28
C LYS A 121 -5.79 1.53 16.90
N SER A 122 -6.04 2.57 17.71
CA SER A 122 -5.45 3.88 17.49
C SER A 122 -4.33 4.16 18.48
N ARG A 123 -3.29 4.84 18.00
CA ARG A 123 -2.23 5.41 18.81
C ARG A 123 -2.03 6.86 18.39
N SER A 124 -2.43 7.80 19.26
CA SER A 124 -2.61 9.22 18.91
C SER A 124 -3.66 9.37 17.80
N ILE A 125 -3.30 9.90 16.65
CA ILE A 125 -4.14 10.09 15.47
C ILE A 125 -4.03 8.95 14.45
N TYR A 126 -3.17 7.96 14.68
CA TYR A 126 -2.87 6.87 13.72
C TYR A 126 -3.63 5.61 14.09
N GLU A 127 -4.17 4.96 13.09
CA GLU A 127 -5.01 3.77 13.23
C GLU A 127 -4.39 2.57 12.49
N VAL A 128 -4.51 1.39 13.11
CA VAL A 128 -4.04 0.12 12.56
C VAL A 128 -5.13 -0.93 12.74
N VAL A 129 -5.39 -1.70 11.70
CA VAL A 129 -6.27 -2.87 11.79
C VAL A 129 -5.49 -4.01 12.44
N ILE A 130 -5.91 -4.38 13.63
CA ILE A 130 -5.42 -5.57 14.32
C ILE A 130 -6.50 -6.66 14.27
N TYR A 131 -6.08 -7.90 14.42
CA TYR A 131 -7.03 -9.01 14.47
C TYR A 131 -6.61 -10.12 15.42
N ASN A 132 -7.62 -10.86 15.87
CA ASN A 132 -7.49 -12.18 16.51
C ASN A 132 -8.01 -13.21 15.50
N SER A 133 -7.21 -14.20 15.18
CA SER A 133 -7.59 -15.33 14.33
C SER A 133 -7.72 -16.60 15.16
N ASN A 134 -8.79 -17.33 14.95
CA ASN A 134 -8.97 -18.68 15.45
C ASN A 134 -8.99 -19.63 14.25
N VAL A 135 -8.00 -20.52 14.18
CA VAL A 135 -7.83 -21.48 13.08
C VAL A 135 -8.09 -22.88 13.62
N THR A 136 -9.20 -23.48 13.21
CA THR A 136 -9.56 -24.86 13.58
C THR A 136 -9.49 -25.74 12.34
N GLY A 137 -8.81 -26.88 12.44
CA GLY A 137 -8.61 -27.72 11.27
C GLY A 137 -8.35 -29.19 11.57
N LEU A 138 -8.46 -29.92 10.47
CA LEU A 138 -8.17 -31.35 10.38
C LEU A 138 -7.20 -31.58 9.22
N ALA A 139 -6.13 -32.32 9.47
CA ALA A 139 -5.16 -32.72 8.46
C ALA A 139 -4.93 -34.23 8.51
N THR A 140 -5.01 -34.89 7.38
CA THR A 140 -4.75 -36.33 7.26
C THR A 140 -3.41 -36.54 6.58
N PHE A 141 -2.55 -37.33 7.18
CA PHE A 141 -1.24 -37.68 6.68
C PHE A 141 -1.19 -39.15 6.29
N LYS A 142 -0.57 -39.40 5.13
CA LYS A 142 -0.26 -40.73 4.61
C LYS A 142 1.06 -40.64 3.85
N LEU A 143 1.90 -41.64 3.93
CA LEU A 143 3.04 -41.74 3.01
C LEU A 143 2.49 -41.94 1.58
N PRO A 144 3.02 -41.19 0.57
CA PRO A 144 2.60 -41.38 -0.81
C PRO A 144 2.82 -42.81 -1.29
N ASP A 145 1.91 -43.35 -2.08
CA ASP A 145 2.01 -44.73 -2.60
C ASP A 145 3.27 -44.97 -3.44
N ASP A 146 3.81 -43.91 -4.04
CA ASP A 146 5.06 -43.92 -4.80
C ASP A 146 6.29 -43.49 -3.99
N PHE A 147 6.20 -43.49 -2.67
CA PHE A 147 7.28 -43.04 -1.77
C PHE A 147 8.62 -43.71 -2.05
N ALA A 148 8.60 -44.98 -2.48
CA ALA A 148 9.81 -45.71 -2.88
C ALA A 148 10.63 -45.00 -3.99
N ARG A 149 9.99 -44.15 -4.81
CA ARG A 149 10.66 -43.32 -5.83
C ARG A 149 11.44 -42.14 -5.26
N SER A 150 11.22 -41.77 -4.01
CA SER A 150 11.96 -40.69 -3.33
C SER A 150 13.45 -41.02 -3.12
N GLY A 151 13.83 -42.31 -3.29
CA GLY A 151 15.19 -42.78 -3.03
C GLY A 151 15.52 -42.93 -1.53
N ILE A 152 14.53 -42.77 -0.65
CA ILE A 152 14.67 -42.96 0.79
C ILE A 152 14.14 -44.33 1.16
N ASP A 153 15.02 -45.14 1.81
CA ASP A 153 14.62 -46.43 2.38
C ASP A 153 13.77 -46.20 3.63
N PRO A 154 12.47 -46.62 3.64
CA PRO A 154 11.59 -46.47 4.80
C PRO A 154 12.19 -47.04 6.10
N ALA A 155 13.02 -48.09 6.02
CA ALA A 155 13.71 -48.68 7.20
C ALA A 155 14.74 -47.73 7.86
N THR A 156 15.14 -46.64 7.17
CA THR A 156 16.07 -45.62 7.71
C THR A 156 15.35 -44.52 8.44
N ILE A 157 14.03 -44.45 8.36
CA ILE A 157 13.20 -43.39 8.96
C ILE A 157 12.98 -43.72 10.47
N ASP A 158 13.19 -42.74 11.31
CA ASP A 158 12.93 -42.82 12.74
C ASP A 158 11.52 -42.23 13.04
N PHE A 159 10.49 -43.03 12.82
CA PHE A 159 9.08 -42.63 13.02
C PHE A 159 8.79 -42.26 14.47
N ALA A 160 9.44 -42.91 15.44
CA ALA A 160 9.20 -42.65 16.86
C ALA A 160 9.71 -41.28 17.32
N ARG A 161 10.59 -40.64 16.52
CA ARG A 161 11.15 -39.32 16.82
C ARG A 161 10.68 -38.24 15.83
N ALA A 162 9.50 -38.41 15.29
CA ALA A 162 8.89 -37.42 14.44
C ALA A 162 8.51 -36.14 15.18
N GLU A 163 8.36 -35.09 14.44
CA GLU A 163 7.84 -33.80 14.92
C GLU A 163 6.68 -33.36 14.05
N ILE A 164 5.62 -32.88 14.65
CA ILE A 164 4.61 -32.12 13.90
C ILE A 164 4.91 -30.64 14.08
N ARG A 165 5.06 -29.91 12.96
CA ARG A 165 5.47 -28.50 12.97
C ARG A 165 4.42 -27.62 12.32
N PHE A 166 4.24 -26.45 12.93
CA PHE A 166 3.46 -25.32 12.39
C PHE A 166 4.36 -24.11 12.21
N GLY A 167 4.17 -23.40 11.10
CA GLY A 167 4.82 -22.14 10.84
C GLY A 167 3.90 -20.96 11.21
N LEU A 168 4.45 -20.00 11.95
CA LEU A 168 3.82 -18.72 12.23
C LEU A 168 4.92 -17.64 12.17
N SER A 169 4.77 -16.65 11.29
CA SER A 169 5.85 -15.68 11.00
C SER A 169 6.22 -14.82 12.20
N ASP A 170 5.26 -14.48 13.06
CA ASP A 170 5.52 -13.78 14.32
C ASP A 170 4.91 -14.57 15.51
N ALA A 171 5.74 -15.34 16.17
CA ALA A 171 5.34 -16.17 17.32
C ALA A 171 4.84 -15.34 18.53
N ARG A 172 5.13 -14.04 18.61
CA ARG A 172 4.61 -13.13 19.64
C ARG A 172 3.09 -13.00 19.56
N GLY A 173 2.53 -13.21 18.37
CA GLY A 173 1.09 -13.24 18.15
C GLY A 173 0.39 -14.47 18.70
N LEU A 174 1.12 -15.56 19.02
CA LEU A 174 0.50 -16.80 19.48
C LEU A 174 -0.23 -16.59 20.80
N ALA A 175 -1.51 -16.97 20.85
CA ALA A 175 -2.33 -16.85 22.04
C ALA A 175 -2.13 -18.06 22.97
N ALA A 176 -2.62 -17.94 24.19
CA ALA A 176 -2.69 -19.09 25.12
C ALA A 176 -3.77 -20.11 24.69
N ASN A 177 -3.70 -21.32 25.21
CA ASN A 177 -4.70 -22.39 25.05
C ASN A 177 -4.84 -22.88 23.59
N ASN A 178 -3.73 -23.00 22.86
CA ASN A 178 -3.70 -23.73 21.61
C ASN A 178 -3.77 -25.24 21.86
N MET A 179 -4.51 -25.94 21.03
CA MET A 179 -4.72 -27.39 21.16
C MET A 179 -4.27 -28.11 19.90
N LEU A 180 -3.61 -29.23 20.11
CA LEU A 180 -3.20 -30.17 19.08
C LEU A 180 -3.48 -31.58 19.55
N SER A 181 -4.11 -32.40 18.74
CA SER A 181 -4.30 -33.82 19.00
C SER A 181 -4.03 -34.63 17.74
N VAL A 182 -3.50 -35.80 17.94
CA VAL A 182 -3.24 -36.78 16.90
C VAL A 182 -4.00 -38.05 17.26
N ASP A 183 -4.88 -38.51 16.35
CA ASP A 183 -5.77 -39.65 16.53
C ASP A 183 -6.51 -39.63 17.87
N GLY A 184 -6.93 -38.41 18.28
CA GLY A 184 -7.63 -38.13 19.52
C GLY A 184 -6.74 -37.97 20.77
N GLN A 185 -5.45 -38.23 20.67
CA GLN A 185 -4.50 -38.05 21.78
C GLN A 185 -3.94 -36.61 21.78
N PRO A 186 -4.04 -35.87 22.90
CA PRO A 186 -3.52 -34.50 22.96
C PRO A 186 -1.99 -34.50 23.01
N LEU A 187 -1.37 -33.55 22.26
CA LEU A 187 0.05 -33.33 22.26
C LEU A 187 0.42 -32.01 22.94
N VAL A 188 1.60 -31.98 23.57
CA VAL A 188 2.13 -30.78 24.22
C VAL A 188 2.91 -29.96 23.22
N LEU A 189 2.48 -28.74 23.02
CA LEU A 189 3.13 -27.78 22.10
C LEU A 189 4.44 -27.26 22.71
N GLN A 190 5.47 -27.18 21.88
CA GLN A 190 6.78 -26.66 22.19
C GLN A 190 7.09 -25.43 21.33
N PRO A 191 7.79 -24.40 21.86
CA PRO A 191 8.19 -23.23 21.10
C PRO A 191 9.35 -23.52 20.14
N GLY A 192 9.42 -22.78 19.06
CA GLY A 192 10.49 -22.88 18.07
C GLY A 192 10.23 -23.96 17.03
N ARG A 193 11.26 -24.28 16.23
CA ARG A 193 11.21 -25.30 15.16
C ARG A 193 9.98 -25.22 14.27
N GLY A 194 9.69 -24.01 13.73
CA GLY A 194 8.65 -23.84 12.76
C GLY A 194 9.01 -24.40 11.38
N LEU A 195 8.34 -23.92 10.36
CA LEU A 195 8.53 -24.34 8.97
C LEU A 195 9.37 -23.31 8.19
N GLY A 196 10.00 -23.73 7.10
CA GLY A 196 10.83 -22.89 6.26
C GLY A 196 10.08 -21.67 5.72
N GLU A 197 8.81 -21.84 5.35
CA GLU A 197 7.93 -20.80 4.84
C GLU A 197 7.78 -19.61 5.79
N THR A 198 7.99 -19.82 7.09
CA THR A 198 7.93 -18.78 8.12
C THR A 198 9.31 -18.43 8.69
N GLY A 199 10.40 -18.77 7.96
CA GLY A 199 11.77 -18.56 8.44
C GLY A 199 12.11 -19.40 9.68
N ASN A 200 11.61 -20.61 9.74
CA ASN A 200 11.71 -21.54 10.86
C ASN A 200 11.10 -21.02 12.19
N ARG A 201 10.21 -20.03 12.11
CA ARG A 201 9.45 -19.52 13.25
C ARG A 201 8.13 -20.28 13.36
N GLY A 202 7.66 -20.50 14.61
CA GLY A 202 6.42 -21.19 14.86
C GLY A 202 6.50 -22.05 16.12
N PHE A 203 5.86 -23.20 16.10
CA PHE A 203 5.80 -24.15 17.21
C PHE A 203 5.72 -25.58 16.68
N PHE A 204 6.02 -26.54 17.55
CA PHE A 204 6.00 -27.96 17.20
C PHE A 204 5.52 -28.82 18.39
N ALA A 205 5.26 -30.06 18.12
CA ALA A 205 5.10 -31.09 19.16
C ALA A 205 5.86 -32.35 18.72
N TRP A 206 6.37 -33.06 19.71
CA TRP A 206 6.91 -34.40 19.49
C TRP A 206 5.78 -35.38 19.17
N LEU A 207 6.04 -36.24 18.20
CA LEU A 207 5.06 -37.21 17.67
C LEU A 207 5.73 -38.57 17.52
N ASP A 208 5.08 -39.59 18.00
CA ASP A 208 5.32 -40.96 17.54
C ASP A 208 4.46 -41.19 16.28
N ALA A 209 5.12 -41.26 15.14
CA ALA A 209 4.47 -41.40 13.85
C ALA A 209 4.58 -42.85 13.30
N THR A 210 4.76 -43.83 14.15
CA THR A 210 4.94 -45.25 13.75
C THR A 210 3.77 -45.77 12.91
N ASP A 211 2.55 -45.30 13.19
CA ASP A 211 1.35 -45.62 12.43
C ASP A 211 1.37 -45.18 10.95
N LEU A 212 2.25 -44.22 10.61
CA LEU A 212 2.44 -43.81 9.20
C LEU A 212 3.12 -44.89 8.33
N ALA A 213 3.78 -45.85 8.91
CA ALA A 213 4.45 -46.88 8.14
C ALA A 213 3.47 -47.71 7.30
N ASP A 214 2.30 -47.99 7.84
CA ASP A 214 1.28 -48.86 7.23
C ASP A 214 -0.14 -48.23 7.19
N GLY A 215 -0.29 -46.99 7.66
CA GLY A 215 -1.59 -46.35 7.85
C GLY A 215 -1.61 -44.84 7.61
N THR A 216 -2.58 -44.22 8.24
CA THR A 216 -2.79 -42.76 8.20
C THR A 216 -2.78 -42.19 9.59
N ILE A 217 -2.34 -40.95 9.73
CA ILE A 217 -2.43 -40.18 10.97
C ILE A 217 -3.37 -38.99 10.74
N THR A 218 -4.29 -38.77 11.67
CA THR A 218 -5.22 -37.65 11.65
C THR A 218 -4.88 -36.65 12.73
N VAL A 219 -4.61 -35.41 12.31
CA VAL A 219 -4.24 -34.30 13.17
C VAL A 219 -5.39 -33.32 13.26
N LYS A 220 -5.85 -33.06 14.47
CA LYS A 220 -6.84 -32.00 14.77
C LYS A 220 -6.16 -30.90 15.55
N TYR A 221 -6.40 -29.65 15.16
CA TYR A 221 -5.80 -28.49 15.79
C TYR A 221 -6.79 -27.32 15.96
N ASP A 222 -6.56 -26.55 17.02
CA ASP A 222 -7.24 -25.27 17.31
C ASP A 222 -6.15 -24.29 17.73
N VAL A 223 -5.77 -23.39 16.79
CA VAL A 223 -4.66 -22.47 16.93
C VAL A 223 -5.17 -21.05 16.89
N LYS A 224 -4.87 -20.31 17.95
CA LYS A 224 -5.29 -18.90 18.12
C LYS A 224 -4.07 -18.00 18.08
N PHE A 225 -4.11 -17.01 17.25
CA PHE A 225 -3.05 -16.03 17.15
C PHE A 225 -3.58 -14.64 16.79
N ARG A 226 -2.73 -13.66 17.03
CA ARG A 226 -2.98 -12.25 16.74
C ARG A 226 -2.11 -11.81 15.57
N GLY A 227 -2.60 -10.84 14.83
CA GLY A 227 -1.85 -10.23 13.75
C GLY A 227 -2.37 -8.83 13.42
N THR A 228 -1.75 -8.22 12.44
CA THR A 228 -2.10 -6.91 11.90
C THR A 228 -2.25 -6.98 10.39
N GLU A 229 -3.19 -6.23 9.83
CA GLU A 229 -3.36 -5.91 8.40
C GLU A 229 -3.55 -7.07 7.44
N SER A 230 -2.81 -8.18 7.57
CA SER A 230 -2.92 -9.29 6.63
C SER A 230 -2.72 -10.66 7.28
N LEU A 231 -3.38 -11.67 6.70
CA LEU A 231 -3.16 -13.08 6.96
C LEU A 231 -2.81 -13.79 5.66
N THR A 232 -1.59 -14.32 5.60
CA THR A 232 -1.11 -15.14 4.49
C THR A 232 -1.13 -16.60 4.88
N MET A 233 -1.68 -17.47 4.04
CA MET A 233 -1.65 -18.92 4.20
C MET A 233 -0.80 -19.53 3.07
N VAL A 234 0.06 -20.49 3.44
CA VAL A 234 0.85 -21.26 2.49
C VAL A 234 0.24 -22.65 2.35
N PRO A 235 -0.49 -22.92 1.25
CA PRO A 235 -1.07 -24.23 1.01
C PRO A 235 0.05 -25.25 0.71
N SER A 236 -0.04 -26.43 1.32
CA SER A 236 0.99 -27.46 1.15
C SER A 236 0.42 -28.88 1.05
N ALA A 237 -0.87 -29.08 1.32
CA ALA A 237 -1.51 -30.39 1.27
C ALA A 237 -1.81 -30.86 -0.14
N GLY A 238 -2.01 -32.16 -0.33
CA GLY A 238 -2.52 -32.73 -1.57
C GLY A 238 -3.84 -32.10 -1.99
N GLN A 239 -4.72 -31.87 -1.01
CA GLN A 239 -5.92 -31.05 -1.15
C GLN A 239 -6.03 -30.13 0.06
N THR A 240 -6.04 -28.81 -0.18
CA THR A 240 -6.24 -27.78 0.86
C THR A 240 -7.60 -27.13 0.66
N ASN A 241 -8.49 -27.26 1.66
CA ASN A 241 -9.75 -26.57 1.73
C ASN A 241 -9.69 -25.57 2.91
N TRP A 242 -9.75 -24.28 2.62
CA TRP A 242 -9.72 -23.22 3.61
C TRP A 242 -10.95 -22.35 3.53
N SER A 243 -11.69 -22.24 4.63
CA SER A 243 -12.80 -21.30 4.78
C SER A 243 -12.40 -20.16 5.71
N VAL A 244 -12.71 -18.95 5.36
CA VAL A 244 -12.43 -17.77 6.17
C VAL A 244 -13.69 -16.95 6.35
N THR A 245 -13.92 -16.51 7.57
CA THR A 245 -15.00 -15.57 7.92
C THR A 245 -14.42 -14.39 8.69
N SER A 246 -14.93 -13.19 8.42
CA SER A 246 -14.59 -12.00 9.17
C SER A 246 -15.71 -10.96 9.09
N GLN A 247 -15.82 -10.13 10.13
CA GLN A 247 -16.72 -8.97 10.16
C GLN A 247 -16.15 -7.74 9.44
N TRP A 248 -14.94 -7.86 8.82
CA TRP A 248 -14.30 -6.78 8.11
C TRP A 248 -14.93 -6.59 6.70
N PRO A 249 -15.47 -5.38 6.36
CA PRO A 249 -16.21 -5.21 5.11
C PRO A 249 -15.32 -4.95 3.88
N HIS A 250 -14.00 -4.77 4.07
CA HIS A 250 -13.08 -4.37 2.99
C HIS A 250 -11.89 -5.33 2.85
N PRO A 251 -12.13 -6.62 2.53
CA PRO A 251 -11.03 -7.54 2.24
C PRO A 251 -10.43 -7.28 0.85
N SER A 252 -9.13 -7.56 0.72
CA SER A 252 -8.50 -7.72 -0.59
C SER A 252 -7.80 -9.07 -0.63
N PHE A 253 -8.11 -9.85 -1.66
CA PHE A 253 -7.57 -11.19 -1.86
C PHE A 253 -6.45 -11.13 -2.88
N THR A 254 -5.25 -11.57 -2.49
CA THR A 254 -4.05 -11.54 -3.32
C THR A 254 -3.30 -12.88 -3.22
N GLY A 255 -2.30 -13.08 -4.08
CA GLY A 255 -1.49 -14.31 -4.11
C GLY A 255 -1.75 -15.18 -5.33
N GLY A 256 -1.25 -16.42 -5.29
CA GLY A 256 -1.30 -17.36 -6.42
C GLY A 256 -2.69 -17.90 -6.74
N PHE A 257 -3.65 -17.80 -5.81
CA PHE A 257 -5.01 -18.32 -5.97
C PHE A 257 -6.03 -17.33 -5.39
N LEU A 258 -7.16 -17.19 -6.08
CA LEU A 258 -8.28 -16.38 -5.62
C LEU A 258 -9.40 -17.25 -5.04
N PRO A 259 -10.08 -16.81 -3.98
CA PRO A 259 -11.18 -17.56 -3.36
C PRO A 259 -12.49 -17.41 -4.12
N LYS A 260 -13.41 -18.32 -3.85
CA LYS A 260 -14.84 -18.02 -3.98
C LYS A 260 -15.25 -17.21 -2.76
N ASN A 261 -15.66 -15.96 -2.94
CA ASN A 261 -15.94 -15.04 -1.85
C ASN A 261 -17.30 -14.36 -1.98
N GLU A 262 -17.82 -13.96 -0.83
CA GLU A 262 -18.99 -13.08 -0.69
C GLU A 262 -18.57 -11.96 0.27
N VAL A 263 -18.73 -10.71 -0.17
CA VAL A 263 -18.38 -9.52 0.60
C VAL A 263 -19.64 -8.66 0.75
N THR A 264 -19.93 -8.30 2.00
CA THR A 264 -21.08 -7.47 2.38
C THR A 264 -20.62 -6.36 3.33
N GLU A 265 -21.49 -5.41 3.66
CA GLU A 265 -21.21 -4.40 4.69
C GLU A 265 -20.99 -5.02 6.09
N ALA A 266 -21.53 -6.21 6.35
CA ALA A 266 -21.38 -6.91 7.62
C ALA A 266 -20.07 -7.72 7.72
N GLY A 267 -19.31 -7.85 6.63
CA GLY A 267 -18.07 -8.61 6.55
C GLY A 267 -17.96 -9.49 5.33
N PHE A 268 -17.07 -10.48 5.36
CA PHE A 268 -16.84 -11.38 4.24
C PHE A 268 -16.76 -12.84 4.64
N THR A 269 -17.02 -13.68 3.64
CA THR A 269 -16.68 -15.11 3.64
C THR A 269 -15.82 -15.42 2.41
N ALA A 270 -14.80 -16.25 2.55
CA ALA A 270 -13.92 -16.65 1.48
C ALA A 270 -13.59 -18.15 1.58
N LYS A 271 -13.64 -18.87 0.45
CA LYS A 271 -13.36 -20.31 0.38
C LYS A 271 -12.32 -20.59 -0.69
N TYR A 272 -11.27 -21.25 -0.29
CA TYR A 272 -10.19 -21.72 -1.15
C TYR A 272 -10.25 -23.23 -1.28
N ALA A 273 -10.02 -23.75 -2.49
CA ALA A 273 -9.83 -25.16 -2.76
C ALA A 273 -8.62 -25.29 -3.67
N ILE A 274 -7.50 -25.74 -3.12
CA ILE A 274 -6.19 -25.74 -3.78
C ILE A 274 -5.61 -27.14 -3.71
N THR A 275 -5.10 -27.64 -4.84
CA THR A 275 -4.47 -28.97 -4.93
C THR A 275 -2.96 -28.83 -5.09
N ASN A 276 -2.20 -29.83 -4.65
CA ASN A 276 -0.75 -29.90 -4.85
C ASN A 276 -0.34 -29.93 -6.34
N LEU A 277 -1.23 -30.42 -7.20
CA LEU A 277 -1.02 -30.40 -8.65
C LEU A 277 -0.98 -28.96 -9.18
N ALA A 278 -1.86 -28.10 -8.66
CA ALA A 278 -1.87 -26.69 -9.01
C ALA A 278 -0.66 -25.92 -8.41
N LEU A 279 -0.13 -26.39 -7.28
CA LEU A 279 1.07 -25.85 -6.65
C LEU A 279 2.37 -26.33 -7.32
N GLY A 280 2.32 -27.40 -8.12
CA GLY A 280 3.52 -28.02 -8.69
C GLY A 280 4.47 -28.62 -7.65
N SER A 281 3.97 -28.95 -6.44
CA SER A 281 4.78 -29.42 -5.31
C SER A 281 4.44 -30.85 -4.91
N ALA A 282 5.48 -31.63 -4.57
CA ALA A 282 5.32 -32.97 -4.05
C ALA A 282 4.91 -32.93 -2.56
N LEU A 283 4.24 -34.00 -2.09
CA LEU A 283 3.86 -34.13 -0.68
C LEU A 283 5.06 -34.42 0.25
N THR A 284 6.18 -34.88 -0.30
CA THR A 284 7.41 -35.13 0.42
C THR A 284 8.56 -34.30 -0.09
N SER A 285 9.39 -33.78 0.81
CA SER A 285 10.58 -33.01 0.47
C SER A 285 11.69 -33.26 1.47
N THR A 286 12.94 -33.33 1.01
CA THR A 286 14.14 -33.39 1.86
C THR A 286 14.73 -32.01 2.15
N GLN A 287 14.17 -30.98 1.49
CA GLN A 287 14.60 -29.59 1.67
C GLN A 287 13.52 -28.81 2.41
N ALA A 288 13.95 -27.93 3.31
CA ALA A 288 13.04 -26.94 3.89
C ALA A 288 12.56 -25.99 2.79
N SER A 289 11.29 -25.64 2.83
CA SER A 289 10.70 -24.67 1.91
C SER A 289 11.33 -23.28 2.09
N GLN A 290 11.28 -22.46 1.05
CA GLN A 290 11.74 -21.08 1.12
C GLN A 290 10.79 -20.22 1.96
N GLN A 291 11.34 -19.16 2.54
CA GLN A 291 10.56 -18.24 3.37
C GLN A 291 9.61 -17.41 2.51
N VAL A 292 8.37 -17.33 2.94
CA VAL A 292 7.33 -16.45 2.41
C VAL A 292 7.31 -15.18 3.27
N TYR A 293 7.31 -14.03 2.63
CA TYR A 293 7.15 -12.76 3.31
C TYR A 293 5.69 -12.31 3.22
N PRO A 294 5.14 -11.70 4.30
CA PRO A 294 3.83 -11.09 4.22
C PRO A 294 3.82 -10.03 3.12
N GLN A 295 2.82 -10.05 2.27
CA GLN A 295 2.66 -9.03 1.24
C GLN A 295 2.05 -7.78 1.88
N SER A 296 2.81 -6.68 1.88
CA SER A 296 2.31 -5.37 2.29
C SER A 296 1.57 -4.70 1.12
N ASN A 297 0.44 -4.06 1.42
CA ASN A 297 -0.34 -3.28 0.45
C ASN A 297 0.45 -2.16 -0.26
N ASN A 298 1.61 -1.77 0.28
CA ASN A 298 2.44 -0.67 -0.22
C ASN A 298 3.54 -1.09 -1.21
N ARG A 299 3.66 -2.38 -1.56
CA ARG A 299 4.59 -2.80 -2.61
C ARG A 299 3.81 -3.14 -3.87
N PRO A 300 3.98 -2.36 -4.96
CA PRO A 300 3.41 -2.76 -6.24
C PRO A 300 3.99 -4.12 -6.63
N TYR A 301 3.16 -4.94 -7.29
CA TYR A 301 3.56 -6.19 -7.94
C TYR A 301 4.73 -5.91 -8.92
N THR A 302 5.93 -5.84 -8.41
CA THR A 302 7.13 -5.80 -9.23
C THR A 302 7.70 -7.20 -9.24
N SER A 303 7.56 -7.81 -10.39
CA SER A 303 8.13 -9.07 -10.82
C SER A 303 7.31 -10.32 -10.46
N PHE A 304 6.72 -10.91 -11.47
CA PHE A 304 6.69 -12.35 -11.63
C PHE A 304 8.16 -12.82 -11.61
N ASP A 305 8.75 -12.91 -10.44
CA ASP A 305 10.04 -13.55 -10.32
C ASP A 305 9.77 -15.03 -10.45
N SER A 306 10.22 -15.58 -11.58
CA SER A 306 10.17 -17.01 -11.93
C SER A 306 11.06 -17.87 -11.04
N SER A 307 11.51 -17.35 -9.92
CA SER A 307 12.29 -18.02 -8.89
C SER A 307 11.37 -18.60 -7.84
N GLY A 308 10.69 -19.73 -8.13
CA GLY A 308 10.26 -20.75 -7.17
C GLY A 308 9.69 -20.32 -5.80
N GLU A 309 9.11 -19.11 -5.67
CA GLU A 309 8.44 -18.72 -4.43
C GLU A 309 7.23 -19.62 -4.19
N PRO A 310 7.09 -20.19 -2.99
CA PRO A 310 5.94 -21.02 -2.66
C PRO A 310 4.66 -20.23 -2.89
N SER A 311 3.74 -20.79 -3.69
CA SER A 311 2.45 -20.19 -3.97
C SER A 311 1.70 -19.96 -2.65
N SER A 312 1.44 -18.71 -2.32
CA SER A 312 0.71 -18.33 -1.11
C SER A 312 -0.58 -17.60 -1.46
N VAL A 313 -1.50 -17.54 -0.53
CA VAL A 313 -2.73 -16.75 -0.62
C VAL A 313 -2.80 -15.81 0.56
N THR A 314 -3.13 -14.56 0.29
CA THR A 314 -3.16 -13.51 1.30
C THR A 314 -4.52 -12.81 1.33
N ILE A 315 -5.03 -12.64 2.52
CA ILE A 315 -6.20 -11.81 2.80
C ILE A 315 -5.69 -10.54 3.47
N ASN A 316 -5.82 -9.42 2.77
CA ASN A 316 -5.49 -8.11 3.31
C ASN A 316 -6.75 -7.47 3.89
N LEU A 317 -6.66 -6.96 5.09
CA LEU A 317 -7.71 -6.22 5.80
C LEU A 317 -7.47 -4.73 5.56
N ILE A 318 -7.86 -4.27 4.36
CA ILE A 318 -7.55 -2.91 3.90
C ILE A 318 -8.42 -1.91 4.65
N GLN A 319 -7.82 -0.81 5.10
CA GLN A 319 -8.57 0.41 5.37
C GLN A 319 -8.85 1.10 4.03
N PRO A 320 -10.11 1.29 3.63
CA PRO A 320 -10.45 1.72 2.26
C PRO A 320 -9.96 3.12 1.93
N VAL A 321 -9.53 3.89 2.91
CA VAL A 321 -9.15 5.29 2.73
C VAL A 321 -7.96 5.63 3.63
N ASP A 322 -6.75 5.59 3.08
CA ASP A 322 -5.61 6.23 3.72
C ASP A 322 -5.71 7.75 3.53
N LEU A 323 -5.86 8.46 4.64
CA LEU A 323 -5.94 9.91 4.70
C LEU A 323 -4.71 10.58 4.06
N TYR A 324 -3.52 10.06 4.34
CA TYR A 324 -2.27 10.63 3.81
C TYR A 324 -2.13 10.42 2.32
N ASP A 325 -2.57 9.26 1.79
CA ASP A 325 -2.60 9.00 0.35
C ASP A 325 -3.55 9.96 -0.37
N GLN A 326 -4.72 10.26 0.21
CA GLN A 326 -5.64 11.24 -0.37
C GLN A 326 -5.06 12.66 -0.36
N VAL A 327 -4.47 13.11 0.75
CA VAL A 327 -3.84 14.43 0.85
C VAL A 327 -2.61 14.51 -0.07
N SER A 328 -1.80 13.45 -0.16
CA SER A 328 -0.66 13.37 -1.09
C SER A 328 -1.10 13.48 -2.55
N ARG A 329 -2.17 12.76 -2.92
CA ARG A 329 -2.76 12.87 -4.26
C ARG A 329 -3.29 14.29 -4.53
N ALA A 330 -3.98 14.89 -3.58
CA ALA A 330 -4.45 16.28 -3.71
C ALA A 330 -3.29 17.25 -3.97
N THR A 331 -2.17 17.09 -3.27
CA THR A 331 -0.99 17.95 -3.42
C THR A 331 -0.30 17.76 -4.77
N LYS A 332 -0.28 16.54 -5.32
CA LYS A 332 0.23 16.28 -6.69
C LYS A 332 -0.54 17.08 -7.75
N TYR A 333 -1.81 17.39 -7.53
CA TYR A 333 -2.60 18.25 -8.40
C TYR A 333 -2.45 19.75 -8.09
N GLY A 334 -1.60 20.11 -7.12
CA GLY A 334 -1.40 21.50 -6.67
C GLY A 334 -0.97 22.44 -7.81
N PHE A 335 -0.20 21.94 -8.77
CA PHE A 335 0.19 22.73 -9.93
C PHE A 335 -1.00 23.17 -10.81
N LEU A 336 -2.08 22.38 -10.85
CA LEU A 336 -3.31 22.73 -11.58
C LEU A 336 -4.02 23.90 -10.88
N PHE A 337 -4.11 23.89 -9.54
CA PHE A 337 -4.69 24.99 -8.78
C PHE A 337 -3.96 26.31 -9.05
N ILE A 338 -2.64 26.28 -8.95
CA ILE A 338 -1.80 27.46 -9.19
C ILE A 338 -1.92 27.90 -10.66
N GLY A 339 -1.77 26.97 -11.59
CA GLY A 339 -1.80 27.25 -13.03
C GLY A 339 -3.12 27.86 -13.48
N PHE A 340 -4.26 27.24 -13.18
CA PHE A 340 -5.56 27.76 -13.61
C PHE A 340 -5.92 29.10 -12.95
N THR A 341 -5.58 29.25 -11.67
CA THR A 341 -5.82 30.51 -10.98
C THR A 341 -4.97 31.64 -11.60
N PHE A 342 -3.71 31.37 -11.88
CA PHE A 342 -2.83 32.36 -12.50
C PHE A 342 -3.23 32.70 -13.91
N VAL A 343 -3.67 31.73 -14.71
CA VAL A 343 -4.23 31.98 -16.04
C VAL A 343 -5.48 32.85 -15.92
N ALA A 344 -6.38 32.59 -14.98
CA ALA A 344 -7.57 33.41 -14.77
C ALA A 344 -7.19 34.87 -14.44
N PHE A 345 -6.27 35.09 -13.49
CA PHE A 345 -5.80 36.43 -13.12
C PHE A 345 -5.10 37.11 -14.32
N LEU A 346 -4.29 36.39 -15.07
CA LEU A 346 -3.64 36.89 -16.28
C LEU A 346 -4.65 37.35 -17.34
N LEU A 347 -5.73 36.56 -17.55
CA LEU A 347 -6.79 36.95 -18.50
C LEU A 347 -7.52 38.21 -18.05
N PHE A 348 -7.77 38.38 -16.74
CA PHE A 348 -8.33 39.63 -16.21
C PHE A 348 -7.36 40.82 -16.35
N ASP A 349 -6.05 40.60 -16.19
CA ASP A 349 -5.04 41.66 -16.40
C ASP A 349 -4.94 42.06 -17.90
N LEU A 350 -5.00 41.10 -18.84
CA LEU A 350 -4.88 41.33 -20.25
C LEU A 350 -6.16 41.89 -20.89
N ILE A 351 -7.32 41.36 -20.54
CA ILE A 351 -8.62 41.66 -21.15
C ILE A 351 -9.38 42.68 -20.34
N GLY A 352 -9.34 42.55 -19.02
CA GLY A 352 -10.08 43.43 -18.10
C GLY A 352 -9.44 44.76 -17.81
N GLY A 353 -8.21 45.04 -18.31
CA GLY A 353 -7.46 46.28 -18.08
C GLY A 353 -7.09 46.55 -16.63
N VAL A 354 -7.12 45.54 -15.79
CA VAL A 354 -6.76 45.64 -14.37
C VAL A 354 -5.29 45.30 -14.19
N ARG A 355 -4.51 46.21 -13.63
CA ARG A 355 -3.07 46.01 -13.40
C ARG A 355 -2.86 45.15 -12.16
N ILE A 356 -2.43 43.90 -12.33
CA ILE A 356 -2.11 43.00 -11.22
C ILE A 356 -0.61 42.96 -10.99
N SER A 357 -0.17 43.22 -9.75
CA SER A 357 1.26 43.23 -9.41
C SER A 357 1.80 41.84 -9.15
N SER A 358 3.13 41.65 -9.26
CA SER A 358 3.80 40.40 -8.95
C SER A 358 3.54 39.94 -7.52
N VAL A 359 3.46 40.86 -6.57
CA VAL A 359 3.21 40.60 -5.17
C VAL A 359 1.82 39.98 -4.97
N GLN A 360 0.83 40.44 -5.74
CA GLN A 360 -0.54 39.91 -5.69
C GLN A 360 -0.61 38.46 -6.21
N TYR A 361 0.13 38.13 -7.27
CA TYR A 361 0.28 36.74 -7.73
C TYR A 361 0.94 35.85 -6.69
N ILE A 362 1.99 36.34 -6.01
CA ILE A 362 2.66 35.58 -4.94
C ILE A 362 1.69 35.35 -3.76
N LEU A 363 0.95 36.37 -3.31
CA LEU A 363 0.02 36.23 -2.20
C LEU A 363 -1.10 35.22 -2.50
N VAL A 364 -1.67 35.29 -3.71
CA VAL A 364 -2.68 34.31 -4.16
C VAL A 364 -2.08 32.91 -4.24
N GLY A 365 -0.86 32.79 -4.78
CA GLY A 365 -0.17 31.51 -4.86
C GLY A 365 0.14 30.89 -3.49
N VAL A 366 0.58 31.73 -2.54
CA VAL A 366 0.79 31.26 -1.15
C VAL A 366 -0.53 30.82 -0.51
N ALA A 367 -1.64 31.54 -0.73
CA ALA A 367 -2.95 31.12 -0.25
C ALA A 367 -3.39 29.76 -0.83
N LEU A 368 -3.11 29.52 -2.11
CA LEU A 368 -3.38 28.20 -2.75
C LEU A 368 -2.52 27.09 -2.16
N ILE A 369 -1.28 27.35 -1.78
CA ILE A 369 -0.40 26.36 -1.17
C ILE A 369 -0.81 26.09 0.28
N LEU A 370 -1.20 27.13 1.02
CA LEU A 370 -1.72 26.98 2.40
C LEU A 370 -2.96 26.09 2.45
N PHE A 371 -3.73 25.99 1.37
CA PHE A 371 -4.83 25.03 1.29
C PHE A 371 -4.39 23.61 1.62
N PHE A 372 -3.23 23.14 1.10
CA PHE A 372 -2.74 21.77 1.34
C PHE A 372 -2.31 21.57 2.80
N VAL A 373 -1.73 22.61 3.42
CA VAL A 373 -1.38 22.57 4.83
C VAL A 373 -2.63 22.54 5.71
N LEU A 374 -3.65 23.36 5.40
CA LEU A 374 -4.93 23.34 6.09
C LEU A 374 -5.68 22.02 5.87
N LEU A 375 -5.64 21.50 4.64
CA LEU A 375 -6.24 20.21 4.30
C LEU A 375 -5.65 19.12 5.18
N LEU A 376 -4.32 19.04 5.28
CA LEU A 376 -3.65 18.05 6.13
C LEU A 376 -4.05 18.20 7.58
N ALA A 377 -3.93 19.43 8.14
CA ALA A 377 -4.21 19.70 9.54
C ALA A 377 -5.66 19.40 9.95
N PHE A 378 -6.62 19.74 9.08
CA PHE A 378 -8.03 19.43 9.35
C PHE A 378 -8.35 17.95 9.11
N ALA A 379 -7.72 17.32 8.10
CA ALA A 379 -7.98 15.93 7.77
C ALA A 379 -7.59 14.98 8.92
N GLU A 380 -6.55 15.29 9.66
CA GLU A 380 -6.14 14.55 10.87
C GLU A 380 -7.19 14.62 12.02
N ILE A 381 -8.10 15.59 11.99
CA ILE A 381 -9.08 15.81 13.09
C ILE A 381 -10.49 15.40 12.67
N ILE A 382 -10.93 15.81 11.46
CA ILE A 382 -12.32 15.69 11.01
C ILE A 382 -12.49 14.79 9.77
N GLY A 383 -11.40 14.11 9.35
CA GLY A 383 -11.38 13.27 8.16
C GLY A 383 -11.29 14.08 6.85
N PHE A 384 -10.92 13.39 5.76
CA PHE A 384 -10.57 14.03 4.48
C PHE A 384 -11.72 14.86 3.86
N ALA A 385 -12.93 14.29 3.79
CA ALA A 385 -14.05 14.93 3.09
C ALA A 385 -14.44 16.29 3.70
N LEU A 386 -14.63 16.33 5.01
CA LEU A 386 -14.96 17.57 5.73
C LEU A 386 -13.80 18.56 5.73
N ALA A 387 -12.57 18.07 5.87
CA ALA A 387 -11.37 18.89 5.79
C ALA A 387 -11.21 19.55 4.43
N TYR A 388 -11.45 18.79 3.34
CA TYR A 388 -11.38 19.31 1.98
C TYR A 388 -12.40 20.44 1.76
N ILE A 389 -13.65 20.24 2.17
CA ILE A 389 -14.71 21.25 2.06
C ILE A 389 -14.34 22.49 2.85
N THR A 390 -13.92 22.33 4.11
CA THR A 390 -13.59 23.45 5.01
C THR A 390 -12.39 24.25 4.49
N ALA A 391 -11.30 23.58 4.11
CA ALA A 391 -10.12 24.21 3.56
C ALA A 391 -10.40 24.90 2.22
N SER A 392 -11.21 24.28 1.36
CA SER A 392 -11.65 24.88 0.08
C SER A 392 -12.45 26.14 0.30
N LEU A 393 -13.43 26.12 1.16
CA LEU A 393 -14.26 27.30 1.47
C LEU A 393 -13.41 28.44 2.05
N ALA A 394 -12.50 28.13 2.97
CA ALA A 394 -11.59 29.14 3.55
C ALA A 394 -10.70 29.77 2.47
N THR A 395 -10.08 28.95 1.60
CA THR A 395 -9.18 29.42 0.55
C THR A 395 -9.91 30.19 -0.55
N ILE A 396 -11.06 29.67 -1.02
CA ILE A 396 -11.88 30.36 -2.04
C ILE A 396 -12.39 31.69 -1.48
N GLY A 397 -12.88 31.71 -0.24
CA GLY A 397 -13.34 32.91 0.44
C GLY A 397 -12.25 33.97 0.55
N LEU A 398 -11.06 33.58 1.02
CA LEU A 398 -9.90 34.44 1.16
C LEU A 398 -9.48 35.05 -0.20
N ILE A 399 -9.30 34.21 -1.23
CA ILE A 399 -8.87 34.67 -2.56
C ILE A 399 -9.95 35.54 -3.22
N THR A 400 -11.24 35.18 -3.06
CA THR A 400 -12.34 35.99 -3.63
C THR A 400 -12.45 37.36 -2.95
N ALA A 401 -12.35 37.43 -1.62
CA ALA A 401 -12.34 38.68 -0.89
C ALA A 401 -11.14 39.57 -1.27
N TYR A 402 -9.94 38.96 -1.39
CA TYR A 402 -8.76 39.65 -1.84
C TYR A 402 -8.89 40.13 -3.29
N ALA A 403 -9.40 39.30 -4.19
CA ALA A 403 -9.67 39.65 -5.59
C ALA A 403 -10.68 40.81 -5.70
N ALA A 404 -11.67 40.90 -4.82
CA ALA A 404 -12.63 42.00 -4.80
C ALA A 404 -11.95 43.35 -4.55
N SER A 405 -10.98 43.38 -3.64
CA SER A 405 -10.15 44.55 -3.37
C SER A 405 -9.25 44.93 -4.57
N VAL A 406 -8.58 43.91 -5.14
CA VAL A 406 -7.63 44.10 -6.25
C VAL A 406 -8.33 44.52 -7.55
N LEU A 407 -9.46 43.90 -7.88
CA LEU A 407 -10.22 44.14 -9.11
C LEU A 407 -11.25 45.29 -8.95
N SER A 408 -11.36 45.88 -7.77
CA SER A 408 -12.30 46.93 -7.40
C SER A 408 -13.77 46.65 -7.81
N THR A 409 -14.15 45.38 -7.98
CA THR A 409 -15.48 45.00 -8.42
C THR A 409 -15.85 43.60 -7.94
N TRP A 410 -16.91 43.48 -7.13
CA TRP A 410 -17.42 42.19 -6.66
C TRP A 410 -17.84 41.23 -7.77
N ARG A 411 -18.35 41.73 -8.89
CA ARG A 411 -18.73 40.88 -10.06
C ARG A 411 -17.52 40.14 -10.64
N ARG A 412 -16.37 40.78 -10.77
CA ARG A 412 -15.15 40.13 -11.25
C ARG A 412 -14.56 39.17 -10.23
N ALA A 413 -14.59 39.53 -8.99
CA ALA A 413 -14.15 38.68 -7.88
C ALA A 413 -15.00 37.41 -7.77
N SER A 414 -16.35 37.53 -7.91
CA SER A 414 -17.25 36.38 -7.89
C SER A 414 -17.02 35.41 -9.07
N MET A 415 -16.59 35.90 -10.24
CA MET A 415 -16.19 35.06 -11.37
C MET A 415 -14.93 34.25 -11.03
N ILE A 416 -13.94 34.85 -10.35
CA ILE A 416 -12.74 34.12 -9.88
C ILE A 416 -13.13 33.11 -8.80
N GLY A 417 -13.98 33.51 -7.85
CA GLY A 417 -14.47 32.60 -6.82
C GLY A 417 -15.26 31.43 -7.39
N GLY A 418 -16.10 31.67 -8.39
CA GLY A 418 -16.84 30.61 -9.11
C GLY A 418 -15.91 29.68 -9.89
N LEU A 419 -14.90 30.22 -10.55
CA LEU A 419 -13.87 29.39 -11.23
C LEU A 419 -13.12 28.51 -10.23
N LEU A 420 -12.68 29.08 -9.12
CA LEU A 420 -12.01 28.32 -8.05
C LEU A 420 -12.93 27.26 -7.49
N ALA A 421 -14.18 27.60 -7.14
CA ALA A 421 -15.15 26.63 -6.62
C ALA A 421 -15.36 25.46 -7.60
N SER A 422 -15.50 25.76 -8.90
CA SER A 422 -15.60 24.74 -9.94
C SER A 422 -14.35 23.86 -10.00
N LEU A 423 -13.17 24.46 -9.95
CA LEU A 423 -11.90 23.72 -9.97
C LEU A 423 -11.76 22.81 -8.75
N TYR A 424 -12.07 23.31 -7.54
CA TYR A 424 -12.03 22.51 -6.32
C TYR A 424 -13.04 21.36 -6.37
N ALA A 425 -14.24 21.60 -6.88
CA ALA A 425 -15.25 20.56 -7.04
C ALA A 425 -14.80 19.45 -8.01
N VAL A 426 -14.23 19.82 -9.17
CA VAL A 426 -13.72 18.85 -10.16
C VAL A 426 -12.57 18.04 -9.60
N ILE A 427 -11.64 18.68 -8.88
CA ILE A 427 -10.52 17.96 -8.26
C ILE A 427 -11.00 17.03 -7.13
N TYR A 428 -12.02 17.42 -6.36
CA TYR A 428 -12.63 16.53 -5.36
C TYR A 428 -13.19 15.26 -6.01
N ILE A 429 -13.93 15.42 -7.11
CA ILE A 429 -14.46 14.28 -7.89
C ILE A 429 -13.30 13.40 -8.41
N LEU A 430 -12.23 14.03 -8.91
CA LEU A 430 -11.05 13.33 -9.42
C LEU A 430 -10.34 12.52 -8.30
N LEU A 431 -10.27 13.06 -7.09
CA LEU A 431 -9.71 12.38 -5.92
C LEU A 431 -10.59 11.22 -5.45
N SER A 432 -11.92 11.34 -5.60
CA SER A 432 -12.89 10.29 -5.24
C SER A 432 -12.92 9.14 -6.25
N LEU A 433 -12.56 9.39 -7.51
CA LEU A 433 -12.58 8.41 -8.61
C LEU A 433 -11.16 7.90 -8.92
N GLU A 434 -10.63 7.05 -8.08
CA GLU A 434 -9.24 6.57 -8.16
C GLU A 434 -8.89 5.94 -9.51
N ALA A 435 -9.76 5.05 -10.00
CA ALA A 435 -9.55 4.30 -11.25
C ALA A 435 -9.55 5.19 -12.52
N TYR A 436 -10.21 6.35 -12.48
CA TYR A 436 -10.39 7.23 -13.65
C TYR A 436 -9.58 8.54 -13.56
N SER A 437 -8.71 8.67 -12.58
CA SER A 437 -7.98 9.92 -12.30
C SER A 437 -7.14 10.42 -13.48
N LEU A 438 -6.51 9.51 -14.23
CA LEU A 438 -5.73 9.87 -15.44
C LEU A 438 -6.62 10.39 -16.55
N LEU A 439 -7.76 9.74 -16.83
CA LEU A 439 -8.71 10.14 -17.86
C LEU A 439 -9.28 11.53 -17.55
N ILE A 440 -9.79 11.72 -16.33
CA ILE A 440 -10.42 12.99 -15.92
C ILE A 440 -9.37 14.11 -15.86
N GLY A 441 -8.16 13.83 -15.36
CA GLY A 441 -7.07 14.79 -15.31
C GLY A 441 -6.63 15.27 -16.70
N SER A 442 -6.49 14.35 -17.65
CA SER A 442 -6.13 14.71 -19.04
C SER A 442 -7.24 15.49 -19.73
N LEU A 443 -8.51 15.12 -19.53
CA LEU A 443 -9.66 15.85 -20.09
C LEU A 443 -9.78 17.27 -19.50
N LEU A 444 -9.51 17.42 -18.20
CA LEU A 444 -9.49 18.72 -17.52
C LEU A 444 -8.41 19.64 -18.13
N ILE A 445 -7.19 19.14 -18.30
CA ILE A 445 -6.08 19.92 -18.92
C ILE A 445 -6.43 20.28 -20.36
N PHE A 446 -6.98 19.35 -21.14
CA PHE A 446 -7.40 19.61 -22.51
C PHE A 446 -8.52 20.68 -22.58
N ALA A 447 -9.56 20.56 -21.74
CA ALA A 447 -10.64 21.53 -21.70
C ALA A 447 -10.16 22.92 -21.27
N ALA A 448 -9.24 22.98 -20.31
CA ALA A 448 -8.64 24.24 -19.88
C ALA A 448 -7.80 24.88 -20.98
N LEU A 449 -6.97 24.11 -21.68
CA LEU A 449 -6.18 24.60 -22.82
C LEU A 449 -7.10 25.11 -23.92
N ALA A 450 -8.14 24.35 -24.27
CA ALA A 450 -9.13 24.77 -25.26
C ALA A 450 -9.82 26.08 -24.85
N GLY A 451 -10.21 26.21 -23.55
CA GLY A 451 -10.76 27.44 -23.00
C GLY A 451 -9.83 28.63 -23.12
N VAL A 452 -8.55 28.47 -22.76
CA VAL A 452 -7.52 29.52 -22.89
C VAL A 452 -7.35 29.91 -24.37
N MET A 453 -7.22 28.95 -25.26
CA MET A 453 -7.10 29.21 -26.70
C MET A 453 -8.32 29.97 -27.26
N PHE A 454 -9.53 29.56 -26.84
CA PHE A 454 -10.75 30.25 -27.29
C PHE A 454 -10.84 31.68 -26.78
N VAL A 455 -10.51 31.94 -25.54
CA VAL A 455 -10.55 33.28 -24.93
C VAL A 455 -9.44 34.17 -25.51
N THR A 456 -8.26 33.61 -25.75
CA THR A 456 -7.09 34.36 -26.24
C THR A 456 -7.04 34.51 -27.78
N ARG A 457 -7.95 33.85 -28.52
CA ARG A 457 -7.94 33.86 -30.02
C ARG A 457 -8.01 35.25 -30.67
N ARG A 458 -8.53 36.26 -29.95
CA ARG A 458 -8.66 37.64 -30.40
C ARG A 458 -7.53 38.56 -29.97
N LEU A 459 -6.56 38.04 -29.17
CA LEU A 459 -5.40 38.76 -28.68
C LEU A 459 -4.32 38.78 -29.78
N ASP A 460 -3.89 39.97 -30.18
CA ASP A 460 -2.81 40.14 -31.15
C ASP A 460 -1.45 40.06 -30.47
N TRP A 461 -0.89 38.86 -30.42
CA TRP A 461 0.38 38.56 -29.76
C TRP A 461 1.58 39.19 -30.49
N THR A 462 1.47 39.50 -31.80
CA THR A 462 2.55 40.01 -32.64
C THR A 462 2.79 41.50 -32.43
N ARG A 463 1.76 42.28 -32.18
CA ARG A 463 1.90 43.74 -31.90
C ARG A 463 2.63 44.03 -30.57
N THR A 464 2.71 43.07 -29.69
CA THR A 464 3.28 43.20 -28.37
C THR A 464 4.76 42.95 -28.30
N LEU A 465 5.36 42.32 -29.30
CA LEU A 465 6.80 42.06 -29.38
C LEU A 465 7.56 43.16 -30.17
N GLN A 466 6.85 44.02 -30.91
CA GLN A 466 7.47 44.97 -31.85
C GLN A 466 7.60 46.42 -31.34
N LYS A 467 7.24 46.79 -30.14
CA LYS A 467 7.61 48.09 -29.57
C LYS A 467 9.05 48.10 -29.04
N ARG A 468 10.02 47.96 -29.93
CA ARG A 468 11.34 48.55 -29.69
C ARG A 468 11.20 50.05 -29.91
N PRO A 469 11.66 50.91 -29.02
CA PRO A 469 11.81 52.33 -29.35
C PRO A 469 12.90 52.42 -30.41
N SER A 470 12.52 52.98 -31.55
CA SER A 470 13.49 53.51 -32.50
C SER A 470 14.18 54.68 -31.83
N SER A 471 15.49 54.56 -31.70
CA SER A 471 16.56 55.56 -31.50
C SER A 471 16.11 56.98 -31.17
#